data_b13c4b89373e772e13eadac9fe5fb363
#
_entry.id   b13c4b89373e772e13eadac9fe5fb363
#
_cell.length_a   1.000
_cell.length_b   1.000
_cell.length_c   1.000
_cell.angle_alpha   90.00
_cell.angle_beta   90.00
_cell.angle_gamma   90.00
#
_symmetry.space_group_name_H-M   'P 1'
#
loop_
_entity.id
_entity.type
_entity.pdbx_description
1 polymer ?
#
loop_
_entity_poly.entity_id
_entity_poly.type
_entity_poly.pdbx_seq_one_letter_code
_entity_poly.pdbx_strand_id
1 'polypeptide(L)'
;VRVGSLIDQMIVSKNVKDNKTGMTAKEQIQAILARVAKLNRRKDTVYENLMDEVAQAGIRLVDFRKIGKKEGKYLEQYFDAEIAPLISPIVVGKRQPFPFLKNKGIYAVVVLEKKNGKEKLGIIPCNSGVFPRLVQVPAEEETYMLAEELILHFISKVFKGYFVKAKSLIRVTRNADIDADALYDEDLDYRDFMEGIIKKRKRLLPVRVE
;
A
#
# COMPACT_ATOMS: atom_id res chain seq x y z
N VAL A 1 3.21 15.15 4.11
CA VAL A 1 3.15 16.60 3.91
C VAL A 1 4.55 17.16 3.74
N ARG A 2 5.42 17.24 4.78
CA ARG A 2 6.74 17.92 4.70
C ARG A 2 7.63 17.45 3.54
N VAL A 3 7.71 16.14 3.26
CA VAL A 3 8.51 15.62 2.14
C VAL A 3 7.97 16.11 0.79
N GLY A 4 6.66 16.17 0.63
CA GLY A 4 6.03 16.69 -0.59
C GLY A 4 6.43 18.15 -0.85
N SER A 5 6.21 19.03 0.13
CA SER A 5 6.59 20.45 0.02
C SER A 5 8.11 20.63 -0.24
N LEU A 6 8.96 19.82 0.37
CA LEU A 6 10.40 19.88 0.12
C LEU A 6 10.77 19.42 -1.29
N ILE A 7 10.05 18.46 -1.86
CA ILE A 7 10.25 18.04 -3.26
C ILE A 7 9.88 19.19 -4.19
N ASP A 8 8.74 19.83 -3.96
CA ASP A 8 8.28 20.99 -4.76
C ASP A 8 9.29 22.14 -4.65
N GLN A 9 9.78 22.43 -3.43
CA GLN A 9 10.81 23.43 -3.20
C GLN A 9 12.13 23.12 -3.95
N MET A 10 12.53 21.85 -4.03
CA MET A 10 13.72 21.47 -4.81
C MET A 10 13.60 21.75 -6.30
N ILE A 11 12.39 21.70 -6.85
CA ILE A 11 12.13 22.00 -8.26
C ILE A 11 12.28 23.51 -8.52
N VAL A 12 11.71 24.32 -7.61
CA VAL A 12 11.66 25.78 -7.76
C VAL A 12 12.95 26.46 -7.33
N SER A 13 13.56 26.01 -6.22
CA SER A 13 14.66 26.73 -5.54
C SER A 13 15.68 25.80 -4.93
N LYS A 14 16.59 25.25 -5.73
CA LYS A 14 17.53 24.17 -5.33
C LYS A 14 18.47 24.56 -4.17
N ASN A 15 18.88 25.83 -4.03
CA ASN A 15 19.94 26.26 -3.12
C ASN A 15 19.44 27.13 -1.95
N VAL A 16 18.12 27.36 -1.85
CA VAL A 16 17.56 28.14 -0.73
C VAL A 16 17.62 27.31 0.55
N LYS A 17 18.18 27.91 1.59
CA LYS A 17 18.27 27.33 2.92
C LYS A 17 17.09 27.77 3.78
N ASP A 18 16.55 26.83 4.53
CA ASP A 18 15.52 27.08 5.53
C ASP A 18 16.09 27.90 6.71
N ASN A 19 15.40 28.98 7.07
CA ASN A 19 15.88 29.93 8.09
C ASN A 19 16.02 29.31 9.50
N LYS A 20 15.28 28.24 9.80
CA LYS A 20 15.29 27.59 11.12
C LYS A 20 16.34 26.50 11.21
N THR A 21 16.55 25.76 10.14
CA THR A 21 17.45 24.60 10.13
C THR A 21 18.81 24.89 9.47
N GLY A 22 18.90 25.95 8.66
CA GLY A 22 20.06 26.24 7.83
C GLY A 22 20.29 25.25 6.70
N MET A 23 19.38 24.30 6.50
CA MET A 23 19.47 23.22 5.51
C MET A 23 18.74 23.58 4.22
N THR A 24 19.28 23.12 3.10
CA THR A 24 18.55 23.08 1.82
C THR A 24 17.42 22.03 1.87
N ALA A 25 16.46 22.10 0.97
CA ALA A 25 15.39 21.11 0.87
C ALA A 25 15.92 19.68 0.67
N LYS A 26 17.01 19.51 -0.10
CA LYS A 26 17.66 18.22 -0.32
C LYS A 26 18.26 17.66 0.97
N GLU A 27 18.99 18.48 1.73
CA GLU A 27 19.60 18.07 3.02
C GLU A 27 18.52 17.70 4.03
N GLN A 28 17.43 18.45 4.10
CA GLN A 28 16.27 18.11 4.94
C GLN A 28 15.65 16.77 4.56
N ILE A 29 15.44 16.49 3.27
CA ILE A 29 14.90 15.18 2.81
C ILE A 29 15.86 14.05 3.22
N GLN A 30 17.17 14.21 3.03
CA GLN A 30 18.16 13.20 3.44
C GLN A 30 18.12 12.94 4.95
N ALA A 31 18.04 13.99 5.77
CA ALA A 31 17.92 13.87 7.22
C ALA A 31 16.61 13.16 7.62
N ILE A 32 15.49 13.50 6.98
CA ILE A 32 14.19 12.84 7.20
C ILE A 32 14.28 11.35 6.86
N LEU A 33 14.84 10.98 5.70
CA LEU A 33 14.96 9.58 5.29
C LEU A 33 15.84 8.77 6.24
N ALA A 34 16.96 9.33 6.68
CA ALA A 34 17.84 8.69 7.67
C ALA A 34 17.10 8.48 9.01
N ARG A 35 16.29 9.45 9.45
CA ARG A 35 15.50 9.34 10.67
C ARG A 35 14.38 8.32 10.54
N VAL A 36 13.69 8.32 9.41
CA VAL A 36 12.61 7.36 9.10
C VAL A 36 13.13 5.92 9.09
N ALA A 37 14.32 5.68 8.54
CA ALA A 37 14.92 4.33 8.56
C ALA A 37 15.14 3.82 10.00
N LYS A 38 15.60 4.68 10.92
CA LYS A 38 15.74 4.33 12.35
C LYS A 38 14.38 4.10 13.02
N LEU A 39 13.38 4.93 12.70
CA LEU A 39 12.02 4.80 13.24
C LEU A 39 11.33 3.52 12.74
N ASN A 40 11.55 3.13 11.49
CA ASN A 40 11.00 1.89 10.96
C ASN A 40 11.53 0.68 11.73
N ARG A 41 12.83 0.58 11.97
CA ARG A 41 13.40 -0.51 12.79
C ARG A 41 12.77 -0.57 14.19
N ARG A 42 12.62 0.59 14.84
CA ARG A 42 11.97 0.65 16.16
C ARG A 42 10.50 0.23 16.08
N LYS A 43 9.79 0.66 15.05
CA LYS A 43 8.39 0.25 14.80
C LYS A 43 8.28 -1.26 14.66
N ASP A 44 9.19 -1.88 13.90
CA ASP A 44 9.17 -3.32 13.66
C ASP A 44 9.40 -4.09 14.97
N THR A 45 10.39 -3.70 15.80
CA THR A 45 10.61 -4.30 17.13
C THR A 45 9.38 -4.14 18.05
N VAL A 46 8.76 -2.94 18.09
CA VAL A 46 7.57 -2.70 18.90
C VAL A 46 6.40 -3.56 18.41
N TYR A 47 6.26 -3.72 17.09
CA TYR A 47 5.22 -4.57 16.51
C TYR A 47 5.42 -6.03 16.87
N GLU A 48 6.65 -6.55 16.79
CA GLU A 48 6.98 -7.93 17.19
C GLU A 48 6.62 -8.18 18.66
N ASN A 49 7.07 -7.31 19.58
CA ASN A 49 6.74 -7.42 20.99
C ASN A 49 5.23 -7.38 21.26
N LEU A 50 4.52 -6.47 20.56
CA LEU A 50 3.06 -6.38 20.68
C LEU A 50 2.37 -7.67 20.20
N MET A 51 2.84 -8.26 19.11
CA MET A 51 2.27 -9.51 18.61
C MET A 51 2.51 -10.68 19.56
N ASP A 52 3.63 -10.70 20.28
CA ASP A 52 3.89 -11.69 21.33
C ASP A 52 2.94 -11.53 22.53
N GLU A 53 2.68 -10.27 22.96
CA GLU A 53 1.71 -9.98 24.01
C GLU A 53 0.28 -10.38 23.60
N VAL A 54 -0.10 -10.08 22.37
CA VAL A 54 -1.40 -10.45 21.79
C VAL A 54 -1.55 -11.98 21.75
N ALA A 55 -0.49 -12.71 21.39
CA ALA A 55 -0.49 -14.18 21.41
C ALA A 55 -0.64 -14.74 22.82
N GLN A 56 0.01 -14.13 23.83
CA GLN A 56 -0.17 -14.50 25.24
C GLN A 56 -1.60 -14.26 25.74
N ALA A 57 -2.31 -13.31 25.17
CA ALA A 57 -3.73 -13.04 25.44
C ALA A 57 -4.68 -14.01 24.68
N GLY A 58 -4.16 -15.01 23.97
CA GLY A 58 -4.93 -16.05 23.29
C GLY A 58 -5.38 -15.67 21.87
N ILE A 59 -4.89 -14.57 21.30
CA ILE A 59 -5.22 -14.16 19.94
C ILE A 59 -3.96 -14.26 19.08
N ARG A 60 -4.05 -14.99 17.96
CA ARG A 60 -2.91 -15.18 17.05
C ARG A 60 -3.16 -14.59 15.68
N LEU A 61 -2.20 -13.82 15.19
CA LEU A 61 -2.09 -13.45 13.79
C LEU A 61 -1.03 -14.33 13.13
N VAL A 62 -1.45 -15.10 12.11
CA VAL A 62 -0.59 -16.10 11.46
C VAL A 62 -0.41 -15.81 9.98
N ASP A 63 0.66 -16.38 9.44
CA ASP A 63 0.91 -16.48 8.00
C ASP A 63 0.96 -17.96 7.58
N PHE A 64 1.08 -18.23 6.26
CA PHE A 64 1.12 -19.59 5.73
C PHE A 64 2.29 -20.46 6.21
N ARG A 65 3.32 -19.89 6.83
CA ARG A 65 4.45 -20.63 7.44
C ARG A 65 4.10 -21.18 8.80
N LYS A 66 3.05 -20.67 9.44
CA LYS A 66 2.66 -20.95 10.83
C LYS A 66 1.37 -21.77 10.95
N ILE A 67 0.84 -22.27 9.84
CA ILE A 67 -0.41 -23.04 9.80
C ILE A 67 -0.18 -24.46 9.29
N GLY A 68 -1.08 -25.39 9.70
CA GLY A 68 -1.07 -26.76 9.27
C GLY A 68 -1.80 -27.00 7.94
N LYS A 69 -1.77 -28.24 7.47
CA LYS A 69 -2.41 -28.62 6.21
C LYS A 69 -3.94 -28.46 6.20
N LYS A 70 -4.59 -28.69 7.35
CA LYS A 70 -6.04 -28.58 7.48
C LYS A 70 -6.49 -27.12 7.35
N GLU A 71 -5.84 -26.23 8.07
CA GLU A 71 -6.07 -24.79 8.05
C GLU A 71 -5.77 -24.22 6.67
N GLY A 72 -4.67 -24.66 6.05
CA GLY A 72 -4.31 -24.26 4.70
C GLY A 72 -5.37 -24.65 3.66
N LYS A 73 -5.96 -25.86 3.76
CA LYS A 73 -7.05 -26.29 2.88
C LYS A 73 -8.33 -25.48 3.11
N TYR A 74 -8.67 -25.19 4.37
CA TYR A 74 -9.80 -24.32 4.69
C TYR A 74 -9.62 -22.94 4.09
N LEU A 75 -8.45 -22.32 4.28
CA LEU A 75 -8.15 -20.99 3.75
C LEU A 75 -8.15 -20.95 2.21
N GLU A 76 -7.75 -22.04 1.55
CA GLU A 76 -7.86 -22.17 0.10
C GLU A 76 -9.32 -22.18 -0.35
N GLN A 77 -10.18 -22.95 0.31
CA GLN A 77 -11.62 -22.97 0.02
C GLN A 77 -12.26 -21.61 0.29
N TYR A 78 -11.91 -20.99 1.42
CA TYR A 78 -12.37 -19.63 1.75
C TYR A 78 -11.95 -18.61 0.69
N PHE A 79 -10.69 -18.66 0.26
CA PHE A 79 -10.19 -17.79 -0.80
C PHE A 79 -11.01 -17.97 -2.09
N ASP A 80 -11.21 -19.21 -2.53
CA ASP A 80 -11.92 -19.52 -3.77
C ASP A 80 -13.40 -19.11 -3.73
N ALA A 81 -14.07 -19.23 -2.57
CA ALA A 81 -15.49 -18.92 -2.40
C ALA A 81 -15.77 -17.45 -2.09
N GLU A 82 -14.97 -16.84 -1.20
CA GLU A 82 -15.30 -15.54 -0.58
C GLU A 82 -14.44 -14.38 -1.08
N ILE A 83 -13.20 -14.63 -1.50
CA ILE A 83 -12.27 -13.56 -1.90
C ILE A 83 -12.11 -13.50 -3.41
N ALA A 84 -11.81 -14.61 -4.06
CA ALA A 84 -11.48 -14.64 -5.49
C ALA A 84 -12.58 -14.05 -6.39
N PRO A 85 -13.89 -14.24 -6.13
CA PRO A 85 -14.94 -13.62 -6.93
C PRO A 85 -15.04 -12.11 -6.79
N LEU A 86 -14.54 -11.56 -5.69
CA LEU A 86 -14.68 -10.13 -5.33
C LEU A 86 -13.45 -9.28 -5.69
N ILE A 87 -12.33 -9.90 -6.04
CA ILE A 87 -11.12 -9.18 -6.45
C ILE A 87 -11.11 -8.89 -7.95
N SER A 88 -10.53 -7.74 -8.31
CA SER A 88 -10.41 -7.29 -9.70
C SER A 88 -8.93 -7.16 -10.09
N PRO A 89 -8.32 -8.23 -10.64
CA PRO A 89 -6.92 -8.20 -11.03
C PRO A 89 -6.70 -7.33 -12.27
N ILE A 90 -5.65 -6.53 -12.25
CA ILE A 90 -5.25 -5.66 -13.35
C ILE A 90 -3.90 -6.14 -13.88
N VAL A 91 -3.80 -6.37 -15.19
CA VAL A 91 -2.51 -6.64 -15.86
C VAL A 91 -2.12 -5.41 -16.66
N VAL A 92 -1.08 -4.71 -16.21
CA VAL A 92 -0.61 -3.47 -16.85
C VAL A 92 -0.08 -3.76 -18.27
N GLY A 93 -0.50 -2.94 -19.22
CA GLY A 93 -0.09 -3.08 -20.63
C GLY A 93 -0.67 -1.98 -21.51
N LYS A 94 -0.47 -2.09 -22.84
CA LYS A 94 -0.96 -1.06 -23.79
C LYS A 94 -2.46 -0.79 -23.71
N ARG A 95 -3.26 -1.84 -23.48
CA ARG A 95 -4.74 -1.74 -23.40
C ARG A 95 -5.25 -1.38 -22.00
N GLN A 96 -4.44 -1.60 -20.98
CA GLN A 96 -4.77 -1.37 -19.59
C GLN A 96 -3.56 -0.67 -18.93
N PRO A 97 -3.54 0.68 -18.93
CA PRO A 97 -2.45 1.46 -18.38
C PRO A 97 -2.33 1.24 -16.87
N PHE A 98 -1.23 1.73 -16.30
CA PHE A 98 -1.01 1.63 -14.87
C PHE A 98 -2.17 2.28 -14.10
N PRO A 99 -2.83 1.56 -13.18
CA PRO A 99 -4.01 2.07 -12.47
C PRO A 99 -3.63 3.14 -11.46
N PHE A 100 -4.59 4.01 -11.16
CA PHE A 100 -4.44 4.94 -10.06
C PHE A 100 -4.52 4.20 -8.72
N LEU A 101 -3.42 4.18 -7.98
CA LEU A 101 -3.37 3.59 -6.64
C LEU A 101 -3.86 4.62 -5.61
N LYS A 102 -4.90 4.26 -4.86
CA LYS A 102 -5.50 5.13 -3.83
C LYS A 102 -4.52 5.37 -2.68
N ASN A 103 -4.59 6.57 -2.09
CA ASN A 103 -3.80 6.90 -0.89
C ASN A 103 -4.08 5.93 0.25
N LYS A 104 -3.03 5.41 0.87
CA LYS A 104 -3.05 4.41 1.95
C LYS A 104 -3.67 3.05 1.54
N GLY A 105 -3.96 2.84 0.26
CA GLY A 105 -4.43 1.56 -0.25
C GLY A 105 -3.35 0.48 -0.18
N ILE A 106 -3.74 -0.75 0.17
CA ILE A 106 -2.89 -1.94 0.12
C ILE A 106 -3.15 -2.66 -1.19
N TYR A 107 -2.08 -3.05 -1.86
CA TYR A 107 -2.14 -3.74 -3.15
C TYR A 107 -1.19 -4.94 -3.16
N ALA A 108 -1.67 -6.07 -3.65
CA ALA A 108 -0.79 -7.16 -4.05
C ALA A 108 -0.25 -6.85 -5.46
N VAL A 109 1.06 -6.80 -5.58
CA VAL A 109 1.77 -6.52 -6.83
C VAL A 109 2.58 -7.74 -7.22
N VAL A 110 2.56 -8.09 -8.50
CA VAL A 110 3.18 -9.30 -9.00
C VAL A 110 3.87 -9.08 -10.35
N VAL A 111 5.09 -9.58 -10.47
CA VAL A 111 5.77 -9.69 -11.76
C VAL A 111 5.32 -10.99 -12.41
N LEU A 112 4.62 -10.85 -13.52
CA LEU A 112 4.04 -11.92 -14.30
C LEU A 112 4.88 -12.18 -15.55
N GLU A 113 5.24 -13.41 -15.82
CA GLU A 113 5.96 -13.80 -17.03
C GLU A 113 5.07 -14.65 -17.94
N LYS A 114 5.02 -14.32 -19.21
CA LYS A 114 4.37 -15.13 -20.25
C LYS A 114 5.31 -16.23 -20.74
N LYS A 115 4.74 -17.27 -21.38
CA LYS A 115 5.51 -18.36 -22.02
C LYS A 115 6.59 -17.88 -23.03
N ASN A 116 6.43 -16.69 -23.59
CA ASN A 116 7.39 -16.07 -24.51
C ASN A 116 8.43 -15.17 -23.80
N GLY A 117 8.58 -15.27 -22.48
CA GLY A 117 9.53 -14.51 -21.68
C GLY A 117 9.18 -13.04 -21.44
N LYS A 118 8.04 -12.55 -21.97
CA LYS A 118 7.64 -11.15 -21.73
C LYS A 118 7.06 -10.96 -20.35
N GLU A 119 7.64 -10.02 -19.61
CA GLU A 119 7.19 -9.65 -18.29
C GLU A 119 6.05 -8.62 -18.35
N LYS A 120 5.17 -8.71 -17.37
CA LYS A 120 4.08 -7.76 -17.10
C LYS A 120 3.91 -7.54 -15.60
N LEU A 121 3.35 -6.41 -15.24
CA LEU A 121 2.97 -6.12 -13.87
C LEU A 121 1.51 -6.47 -13.66
N GLY A 122 1.22 -7.29 -12.65
CA GLY A 122 -0.12 -7.56 -12.14
C GLY A 122 -0.36 -6.78 -10.85
N ILE A 123 -1.57 -6.25 -10.66
CA ILE A 123 -1.95 -5.47 -9.47
C ILE A 123 -3.34 -5.91 -9.03
N ILE A 124 -3.51 -6.17 -7.72
CA ILE A 124 -4.79 -6.48 -7.10
C ILE A 124 -4.99 -5.53 -5.92
N PRO A 125 -6.09 -4.73 -5.88
CA PRO A 125 -6.48 -3.99 -4.68
C PRO A 125 -6.88 -4.96 -3.56
N CYS A 126 -6.26 -4.86 -2.38
CA CYS A 126 -6.53 -5.76 -1.25
C CYS A 126 -7.55 -5.20 -0.24
N ASN A 127 -7.80 -3.90 -0.26
CA ASN A 127 -8.74 -3.24 0.66
C ASN A 127 -9.96 -2.71 -0.10
N SER A 128 -10.81 -3.63 -0.49
CA SER A 128 -12.03 -3.30 -1.24
C SER A 128 -13.22 -2.92 -0.34
N GLY A 129 -13.18 -3.25 0.96
CA GLY A 129 -14.34 -3.13 1.86
C GLY A 129 -15.44 -4.15 1.59
N VAL A 130 -15.22 -5.09 0.65
CA VAL A 130 -16.20 -6.12 0.27
C VAL A 130 -15.97 -7.45 0.96
N PHE A 131 -14.83 -7.65 1.59
CA PHE A 131 -14.52 -8.82 2.43
C PHE A 131 -13.79 -8.39 3.71
N PRO A 132 -13.89 -9.17 4.80
CA PRO A 132 -13.21 -8.86 6.05
C PRO A 132 -11.69 -8.94 5.86
N ARG A 133 -10.97 -8.00 6.48
CA ARG A 133 -9.50 -8.00 6.43
C ARG A 133 -8.89 -9.09 7.29
N LEU A 134 -9.53 -9.39 8.44
CA LEU A 134 -9.15 -10.49 9.33
C LEU A 134 -10.00 -11.71 8.98
N VAL A 135 -9.38 -12.75 8.48
CA VAL A 135 -10.01 -14.03 8.16
C VAL A 135 -9.73 -14.98 9.31
N GLN A 136 -10.79 -15.48 9.94
CA GLN A 136 -10.67 -16.46 11.02
C GLN A 136 -10.16 -17.80 10.48
N VAL A 137 -9.17 -18.35 11.14
CA VAL A 137 -8.59 -19.66 10.84
C VAL A 137 -9.15 -20.66 11.86
N PRO A 138 -9.68 -21.83 11.46
CA PRO A 138 -10.18 -22.81 12.38
C PRO A 138 -9.02 -23.46 13.16
N ALA A 139 -8.82 -23.03 14.38
CA ALA A 139 -7.80 -23.49 15.31
C ALA A 139 -8.36 -23.52 16.74
N GLU A 140 -7.65 -24.11 17.70
CA GLU A 140 -8.07 -24.16 19.10
C GLU A 140 -8.08 -22.78 19.77
N GLU A 141 -7.14 -21.92 19.37
CA GLU A 141 -7.06 -20.52 19.84
C GLU A 141 -7.66 -19.58 18.80
N GLU A 142 -8.06 -18.37 19.20
CA GLU A 142 -8.52 -17.33 18.29
C GLU A 142 -7.42 -16.95 17.30
N THR A 143 -7.46 -17.53 16.13
CA THR A 143 -6.43 -17.40 15.11
C THR A 143 -6.97 -16.69 13.88
N TYR A 144 -6.22 -15.71 13.40
CA TYR A 144 -6.58 -14.89 12.25
C TYR A 144 -5.45 -14.82 11.23
N MET A 145 -5.82 -14.68 9.97
CA MET A 145 -4.91 -14.34 8.86
C MET A 145 -5.41 -13.12 8.13
N LEU A 146 -4.49 -12.27 7.65
CA LEU A 146 -4.84 -11.11 6.85
C LEU A 146 -5.29 -11.54 5.45
N ALA A 147 -6.38 -10.94 4.95
CA ALA A 147 -6.89 -11.22 3.60
C ALA A 147 -5.85 -10.91 2.51
N GLU A 148 -5.02 -9.87 2.71
CA GLU A 148 -3.91 -9.56 1.80
C GLU A 148 -2.86 -10.67 1.73
N GLU A 149 -2.61 -11.40 2.82
CA GLU A 149 -1.73 -12.58 2.82
C GLU A 149 -2.34 -13.73 2.01
N LEU A 150 -3.66 -13.96 2.15
CA LEU A 150 -4.39 -14.94 1.33
C LEU A 150 -4.29 -14.61 -0.16
N ILE A 151 -4.56 -13.35 -0.53
CA ILE A 151 -4.46 -12.88 -1.91
C ILE A 151 -3.04 -13.09 -2.44
N LEU A 152 -2.02 -12.71 -1.66
CA LEU A 152 -0.63 -12.86 -2.05
C LEU A 152 -0.23 -14.32 -2.18
N HIS A 153 -0.72 -15.21 -1.28
CA HIS A 153 -0.42 -16.64 -1.33
C HIS A 153 -1.01 -17.29 -2.59
N PHE A 154 -2.31 -17.07 -2.84
CA PHE A 154 -3.05 -17.68 -3.94
C PHE A 154 -3.02 -16.85 -5.24
N ILE A 155 -2.11 -15.90 -5.37
CA ILE A 155 -2.06 -14.97 -6.50
C ILE A 155 -1.92 -15.68 -7.86
N SER A 156 -1.27 -16.85 -7.89
CA SER A 156 -1.14 -17.68 -9.10
C SER A 156 -2.47 -18.20 -9.62
N LYS A 157 -3.46 -18.44 -8.74
CA LYS A 157 -4.82 -18.83 -9.13
C LYS A 157 -5.57 -17.69 -9.83
N VAL A 158 -5.23 -16.44 -9.48
CA VAL A 158 -5.86 -15.24 -10.03
C VAL A 158 -5.31 -14.91 -11.42
N PHE A 159 -4.00 -15.01 -11.61
CA PHE A 159 -3.34 -14.70 -12.88
C PHE A 159 -3.09 -15.96 -13.72
N LYS A 160 -4.17 -16.65 -14.07
CA LYS A 160 -4.10 -17.87 -14.91
C LYS A 160 -3.39 -17.59 -16.24
N GLY A 161 -2.50 -18.50 -16.64
CA GLY A 161 -1.73 -18.38 -17.90
C GLY A 161 -0.46 -17.53 -17.81
N TYR A 162 -0.07 -17.11 -16.62
CA TYR A 162 1.19 -16.45 -16.32
C TYR A 162 2.00 -17.24 -15.29
N PHE A 163 3.33 -17.13 -15.37
CA PHE A 163 4.22 -17.52 -14.28
C PHE A 163 4.43 -16.34 -13.34
N VAL A 164 4.31 -16.57 -12.04
CA VAL A 164 4.59 -15.57 -11.01
C VAL A 164 6.07 -15.59 -10.69
N LYS A 165 6.79 -14.55 -11.12
CA LYS A 165 8.23 -14.41 -10.93
C LYS A 165 8.60 -13.79 -9.59
N ALA A 166 7.86 -12.78 -9.19
CA ALA A 166 7.99 -12.11 -7.90
C ALA A 166 6.63 -11.56 -7.45
N LYS A 167 6.42 -11.46 -6.14
CA LYS A 167 5.20 -10.91 -5.57
C LYS A 167 5.48 -10.19 -4.27
N SER A 168 4.74 -9.12 -3.99
CA SER A 168 4.83 -8.34 -2.75
C SER A 168 3.53 -7.62 -2.47
N LEU A 169 3.31 -7.28 -1.20
CA LEU A 169 2.31 -6.29 -0.82
C LEU A 169 2.96 -4.91 -0.83
N ILE A 170 2.22 -3.92 -1.30
CA ILE A 170 2.64 -2.53 -1.24
C ILE A 170 1.54 -1.65 -0.67
N ARG A 171 1.94 -0.56 -0.02
CA ARG A 171 1.07 0.53 0.38
C ARG A 171 1.62 1.85 -0.14
N VAL A 172 0.76 2.64 -0.79
CA VAL A 172 1.15 3.94 -1.36
C VAL A 172 0.64 5.06 -0.47
N THR A 173 1.54 5.96 -0.06
CA THR A 173 1.17 7.21 0.59
C THR A 173 1.41 8.36 -0.38
N ARG A 174 0.36 9.17 -0.60
CA ARG A 174 0.40 10.33 -1.49
C ARG A 174 0.63 11.62 -0.73
N ASN A 175 1.16 12.62 -1.40
CA ASN A 175 1.23 13.97 -0.87
C ASN A 175 -0.18 14.44 -0.50
N ALA A 176 -0.31 15.17 0.61
CA ALA A 176 -1.56 15.77 1.06
C ALA A 176 -1.53 17.31 0.99
N ASP A 177 -0.40 17.85 0.51
CA ASP A 177 -0.19 19.29 0.42
C ASP A 177 -0.72 19.79 -0.92
N ILE A 178 -1.61 20.76 -0.84
CA ILE A 178 -2.09 21.54 -2.00
C ILE A 178 -1.90 22.99 -1.61
N ASP A 179 -1.23 23.73 -2.44
CA ASP A 179 -1.22 25.17 -2.37
C ASP A 179 -2.63 25.67 -2.76
N ALA A 180 -3.44 25.94 -1.73
CA ALA A 180 -4.81 26.41 -1.91
C ALA A 180 -4.81 27.83 -2.53
N ASP A 181 -3.81 28.65 -2.17
CA ASP A 181 -3.73 30.02 -2.63
C ASP A 181 -3.39 30.09 -4.14
N ALA A 182 -2.56 29.16 -4.64
CA ALA A 182 -2.26 29.04 -6.06
C ALA A 182 -3.43 28.54 -6.93
N LEU A 183 -4.50 28.06 -6.30
CA LEU A 183 -5.69 27.52 -6.97
C LEU A 183 -6.94 28.40 -6.76
N TYR A 184 -6.81 29.47 -5.98
CA TYR A 184 -7.92 30.38 -5.71
C TYR A 184 -8.25 31.17 -6.97
N ASP A 185 -9.50 31.08 -7.39
CA ASP A 185 -10.08 31.84 -8.46
C ASP A 185 -11.23 32.66 -7.85
N GLU A 186 -11.16 33.99 -7.92
CA GLU A 186 -12.12 34.88 -7.28
C GLU A 186 -13.55 34.73 -7.84
N ASP A 187 -13.67 34.17 -9.05
CA ASP A 187 -14.96 33.97 -9.74
C ASP A 187 -15.64 32.63 -9.37
N LEU A 188 -14.96 31.74 -8.59
CA LEU A 188 -15.52 30.45 -8.18
C LEU A 188 -16.21 30.54 -6.81
N ASP A 189 -17.40 29.93 -6.70
CA ASP A 189 -18.04 29.72 -5.39
C ASP A 189 -17.08 28.92 -4.49
N TYR A 190 -16.92 29.37 -3.24
CA TYR A 190 -16.05 28.75 -2.24
C TYR A 190 -16.31 27.25 -2.08
N ARG A 191 -17.56 26.82 -2.20
CA ARG A 191 -17.94 25.40 -2.13
C ARG A 191 -17.35 24.59 -3.31
N ASP A 192 -17.50 25.11 -4.54
CA ASP A 192 -16.99 24.46 -5.74
C ASP A 192 -15.46 24.46 -5.78
N PHE A 193 -14.84 25.53 -5.30
CA PHE A 193 -13.41 25.62 -5.06
C PHE A 193 -12.92 24.54 -4.09
N MET A 194 -13.54 24.41 -2.90
CA MET A 194 -13.17 23.41 -1.91
C MET A 194 -13.40 21.98 -2.42
N GLU A 195 -14.48 21.74 -3.16
CA GLU A 195 -14.72 20.45 -3.81
C GLU A 195 -13.65 20.11 -4.84
N GLY A 196 -13.21 21.09 -5.62
CA GLY A 196 -12.10 20.99 -6.56
C GLY A 196 -10.77 20.63 -5.87
N ILE A 197 -10.46 21.28 -4.75
CA ILE A 197 -9.29 20.98 -3.90
C ILE A 197 -9.35 19.55 -3.39
N ILE A 198 -10.47 19.11 -2.85
CA ILE A 198 -10.67 17.76 -2.32
C ILE A 198 -10.49 16.71 -3.43
N LYS A 199 -11.02 16.97 -4.63
CA LYS A 199 -10.83 16.10 -5.80
C LYS A 199 -9.36 16.01 -6.23
N LYS A 200 -8.64 17.15 -6.28
CA LYS A 200 -7.20 17.20 -6.59
C LYS A 200 -6.35 16.48 -5.52
N ARG A 201 -6.67 16.65 -4.23
CA ARG A 201 -5.98 15.95 -3.12
C ARG A 201 -5.93 14.44 -3.30
N LYS A 202 -6.96 13.84 -3.86
CA LYS A 202 -7.02 12.39 -4.10
C LYS A 202 -6.02 11.92 -5.15
N ARG A 203 -5.49 12.80 -5.99
CA ARG A 203 -4.62 12.49 -7.14
C ARG A 203 -3.17 12.96 -6.99
N LEU A 204 -2.79 13.49 -5.83
CA LEU A 204 -1.43 13.98 -5.60
C LEU A 204 -0.38 12.89 -5.75
N LEU A 205 0.85 13.30 -6.07
CA LEU A 205 1.98 12.41 -6.33
C LEU A 205 2.25 11.46 -5.15
N PRO A 206 2.65 10.22 -5.42
CA PRO A 206 3.10 9.32 -4.37
C PRO A 206 4.42 9.83 -3.77
N VAL A 207 4.49 9.87 -2.45
CA VAL A 207 5.68 10.30 -1.69
C VAL A 207 6.32 9.18 -0.91
N ARG A 208 5.62 8.05 -0.74
CA ARG A 208 6.13 6.85 -0.06
C ARG A 208 5.47 5.60 -0.63
N VAL A 209 6.27 4.57 -0.82
CA VAL A 209 5.84 3.20 -1.09
C VAL A 209 6.46 2.32 0.00
N GLU A 210 5.61 1.56 0.68
CA GLU A 210 6.00 0.61 1.73
C GLU A 210 5.72 -0.80 1.26
#